data_f89f7c0926131ccb95a8e4b300c3d490
#
_entry.id   f89f7c0926131ccb95a8e4b300c3d490
#
_cell.length_a   1.000
_cell.length_b   1.000
_cell.length_c   1.000
_cell.angle_alpha   90.00
_cell.angle_beta   90.00
_cell.angle_gamma   90.00
#
_symmetry.space_group_name_H-M   'P 1'
#
loop_
_entity.id
_entity.type
_entity.pdbx_description
1 polymer ?
#
loop_
_entity_poly.entity_id
_entity_poly.type
_entity_poly.pdbx_seq_one_letter_code
_entity_poly.pdbx_strand_id
1 'polypeptide(L)'
;LVQGIGSRRNAATVAEVRIHPMVSVFVRRWNVWTAACVLHLLLILPATPPPAWASGQPAESPTAVVRATLTEVFRILDDPKLKEPDKLMPRRRLLEQVIGERFDYAEMSKRALAANWTPLTNEQRAEFVELFKAFLSDRYAGKIEGYAGERTEYLSERLEGPYAEVRTRLVSAKTEIPMDYRMINKAGRWYAYDIIADGVSLVKNYRSQFDKIIRADSYDELVTRLRNRTVAEDKKDAR
;
A
#
# COMPACT_ATOMS: atom_id res chain seq x y z
N LEU A 1 28.26 -3.89 63.42
CA LEU A 1 29.64 -3.95 62.90
C LEU A 1 29.66 -3.33 61.53
N VAL A 2 30.06 -2.10 61.46
CA VAL A 2 31.35 -1.50 61.09
C VAL A 2 31.45 -1.30 59.56
N GLN A 3 31.25 -0.04 59.13
CA GLN A 3 32.24 0.90 58.54
C GLN A 3 32.80 0.43 57.19
N GLY A 4 32.96 1.26 56.17
CA GLY A 4 33.23 2.68 56.09
C GLY A 4 33.44 3.04 54.61
N ILE A 5 33.11 4.23 54.27
CA ILE A 5 33.92 5.37 53.84
C ILE A 5 34.71 5.18 52.55
N GLY A 6 34.53 6.10 51.62
CA GLY A 6 35.48 6.39 50.58
C GLY A 6 34.93 7.18 49.41
N SER A 7 34.51 8.38 49.62
CA SER A 7 34.69 9.64 48.93
C SER A 7 35.99 9.71 48.09
N ARG A 8 35.86 10.13 46.84
CA ARG A 8 36.74 11.16 46.26
C ARG A 8 36.18 11.75 44.97
N ARG A 9 35.87 13.01 45.10
CA ARG A 9 35.77 14.00 44.02
C ARG A 9 37.07 14.08 43.24
N ASN A 10 37.00 14.34 41.98
CA ASN A 10 37.96 15.24 41.35
C ASN A 10 37.26 15.96 40.19
N ALA A 11 37.17 17.25 40.45
CA ALA A 11 36.95 18.29 39.45
C ALA A 11 38.31 18.64 38.80
N ALA A 12 38.22 19.17 37.64
CA ALA A 12 39.16 20.07 36.95
C ALA A 12 39.14 19.73 35.45
N THR A 13 39.08 20.55 34.47
CA THR A 13 39.42 21.97 34.42
C THR A 13 38.91 22.48 33.09
N VAL A 14 38.31 23.62 33.14
CA VAL A 14 38.00 24.53 32.02
C VAL A 14 39.32 24.97 31.37
N ALA A 15 39.40 24.92 30.05
CA ALA A 15 40.40 25.68 29.30
C ALA A 15 39.71 26.49 28.24
N GLU A 16 39.42 27.69 28.64
CA GLU A 16 39.12 28.87 27.85
C GLU A 16 40.39 29.31 27.12
N VAL A 17 40.38 29.37 25.83
CA VAL A 17 41.42 30.06 25.07
C VAL A 17 40.81 31.21 24.29
N ARG A 18 41.20 32.30 24.74
CA ARG A 18 40.97 33.72 24.55
C ARG A 18 41.36 34.17 23.15
N ILE A 19 40.51 35.00 22.64
CA ILE A 19 40.62 35.89 21.50
C ILE A 19 41.77 36.92 21.77
N HIS A 20 42.47 37.38 20.77
CA HIS A 20 42.51 38.81 20.44
C HIS A 20 43.47 39.13 19.28
N PRO A 21 43.44 40.36 18.80
CA PRO A 21 43.42 40.71 17.38
C PRO A 21 44.64 41.53 17.02
N MET A 22 44.81 41.88 15.78
CA MET A 22 45.47 43.15 15.36
C MET A 22 45.49 43.19 13.83
N VAL A 23 44.76 44.12 13.27
CA VAL A 23 45.13 45.49 12.98
C VAL A 23 46.32 45.60 12.00
N SER A 24 46.12 46.03 10.79
CA SER A 24 46.42 47.40 10.35
C SER A 24 46.47 47.48 8.82
N VAL A 25 45.57 48.23 8.24
CA VAL A 25 45.78 49.45 7.46
C VAL A 25 46.96 49.42 6.46
N PHE A 26 46.64 49.45 5.18
CA PHE A 26 47.35 50.35 4.27
C PHE A 26 46.43 50.82 3.14
N VAL A 27 46.05 52.06 3.26
CA VAL A 27 45.44 52.88 2.22
C VAL A 27 46.51 53.25 1.21
N ARG A 28 46.25 53.06 -0.06
CA ARG A 28 46.85 53.99 -1.06
C ARG A 28 45.94 54.06 -2.29
N ARG A 29 45.33 55.21 -2.38
CA ARG A 29 44.75 55.83 -3.57
C ARG A 29 45.73 55.77 -4.72
N TRP A 30 45.25 55.57 -5.91
CA TRP A 30 45.52 56.44 -7.08
C TRP A 30 44.43 56.30 -8.13
N ASN A 31 44.02 57.47 -8.52
CA ASN A 31 43.11 57.83 -9.60
C ASN A 31 43.69 57.45 -10.97
N VAL A 32 42.93 57.21 -11.96
CA VAL A 32 42.44 58.16 -12.99
C VAL A 32 42.24 57.42 -14.32
N TRP A 33 41.04 57.59 -14.85
CA TRP A 33 40.66 57.71 -16.24
C TRP A 33 41.02 56.58 -17.24
N THR A 34 40.04 55.89 -17.76
CA THR A 34 39.53 56.17 -19.11
C THR A 34 38.26 55.38 -19.37
N ALA A 35 37.34 56.06 -20.03
CA ALA A 35 36.08 55.58 -20.50
C ALA A 35 36.25 54.49 -21.60
N ALA A 36 35.47 53.40 -21.46
CA ALA A 36 35.04 52.62 -22.61
C ALA A 36 33.64 52.04 -22.28
N CYS A 37 32.61 52.73 -22.76
CA CYS A 37 31.28 52.19 -22.83
C CYS A 37 31.29 50.95 -23.71
N VAL A 38 31.20 49.80 -23.13
CA VAL A 38 30.73 48.62 -23.85
C VAL A 38 29.38 48.23 -23.24
N LEU A 39 28.37 48.64 -23.97
CA LEU A 39 26.97 48.34 -23.76
C LEU A 39 26.77 46.82 -23.94
N HIS A 40 26.92 46.04 -22.86
CA HIS A 40 26.47 44.68 -22.85
C HIS A 40 24.98 44.68 -22.55
N LEU A 41 24.20 44.77 -23.61
CA LEU A 41 22.77 44.46 -23.60
C LEU A 41 22.65 42.96 -23.36
N LEU A 42 22.65 42.53 -22.08
CA LEU A 42 22.23 41.18 -21.69
C LEU A 42 20.74 41.08 -22.02
N LEU A 43 20.43 40.46 -23.15
CA LEU A 43 19.12 39.91 -23.46
C LEU A 43 18.79 38.89 -22.37
N ILE A 44 18.11 39.34 -21.33
CA ILE A 44 17.41 38.42 -20.39
C ILE A 44 16.22 37.89 -21.18
N LEU A 45 16.41 36.80 -21.87
CA LEU A 45 15.31 35.97 -22.35
C LEU A 45 14.54 35.49 -21.09
N PRO A 46 13.24 35.80 -20.97
CA PRO A 46 12.44 35.22 -19.91
C PRO A 46 12.47 33.71 -20.12
N ALA A 47 13.08 32.99 -19.18
CA ALA A 47 12.96 31.54 -19.13
C ALA A 47 11.48 31.24 -18.88
N THR A 48 10.73 30.97 -19.94
CA THR A 48 9.37 30.47 -19.80
C THR A 48 9.49 29.11 -19.11
N PRO A 49 8.87 28.92 -17.92
CA PRO A 49 8.84 27.60 -17.32
C PRO A 49 8.20 26.63 -18.32
N PRO A 50 8.72 25.40 -18.44
CA PRO A 50 8.10 24.41 -19.31
C PRO A 50 6.65 24.23 -18.86
N PRO A 51 5.72 24.10 -19.81
CA PRO A 51 4.31 23.98 -19.48
C PRO A 51 4.10 22.76 -18.57
N ALA A 52 3.39 22.96 -17.47
CA ALA A 52 3.15 21.99 -16.39
C ALA A 52 2.40 20.69 -16.80
N TRP A 53 2.08 20.55 -18.09
CA TRP A 53 1.44 19.35 -18.65
C TRP A 53 2.44 18.28 -19.14
N ALA A 54 3.75 18.52 -19.04
CA ALA A 54 4.77 17.62 -19.61
C ALA A 54 5.16 16.43 -18.71
N SER A 55 4.54 16.23 -17.56
CA SER A 55 4.87 15.11 -16.63
C SER A 55 3.68 14.21 -16.25
N GLY A 56 2.58 14.28 -16.99
CA GLY A 56 1.47 13.35 -16.80
C GLY A 56 1.72 12.05 -17.57
N GLN A 57 2.28 11.03 -16.94
CA GLN A 57 2.02 9.67 -17.41
C GLN A 57 0.49 9.51 -17.44
N PRO A 58 -0.09 8.99 -18.54
CA PRO A 58 -1.52 8.74 -18.56
C PRO A 58 -1.87 7.87 -17.37
N ALA A 59 -2.87 8.32 -16.58
CA ALA A 59 -3.31 7.58 -15.42
C ALA A 59 -3.64 6.14 -15.86
N GLU A 60 -3.01 5.16 -15.22
CA GLU A 60 -3.22 3.75 -15.54
C GLU A 60 -4.71 3.42 -15.39
N SER A 61 -5.33 2.77 -16.40
CA SER A 61 -6.74 2.43 -16.32
C SER A 61 -6.98 1.31 -15.29
N PRO A 62 -8.17 1.23 -14.68
CA PRO A 62 -8.52 0.13 -13.78
C PRO A 62 -8.25 -1.24 -14.39
N THR A 63 -8.63 -1.44 -15.65
CA THR A 63 -8.39 -2.69 -16.38
C THR A 63 -6.91 -2.98 -16.57
N ALA A 64 -6.10 -1.96 -16.84
CA ALA A 64 -4.65 -2.14 -16.96
C ALA A 64 -4.04 -2.60 -15.63
N VAL A 65 -4.48 -2.03 -14.50
CA VAL A 65 -4.04 -2.44 -13.15
C VAL A 65 -4.42 -3.89 -12.86
N VAL A 66 -5.67 -4.28 -13.11
CA VAL A 66 -6.12 -5.67 -12.91
C VAL A 66 -5.32 -6.61 -13.79
N ARG A 67 -5.13 -6.27 -15.06
CA ARG A 67 -4.35 -7.07 -16.03
C ARG A 67 -2.91 -7.27 -15.57
N ALA A 68 -2.22 -6.20 -15.19
CA ALA A 68 -0.83 -6.26 -14.72
C ALA A 68 -0.72 -7.13 -13.47
N THR A 69 -1.65 -6.97 -12.51
CA THR A 69 -1.66 -7.77 -11.27
C THR A 69 -1.87 -9.25 -11.56
N LEU A 70 -2.87 -9.60 -12.38
CA LEU A 70 -3.14 -11.00 -12.72
C LEU A 70 -2.01 -11.63 -13.54
N THR A 71 -1.39 -10.87 -14.45
CA THR A 71 -0.22 -11.34 -15.20
C THR A 71 0.92 -11.72 -14.25
N GLU A 72 1.18 -10.90 -13.24
CA GLU A 72 2.23 -11.18 -12.27
C GLU A 72 1.87 -12.36 -11.34
N VAL A 73 0.61 -12.44 -10.91
CA VAL A 73 0.10 -13.60 -10.15
C VAL A 73 0.30 -14.90 -10.94
N PHE A 74 -0.12 -14.93 -12.21
CA PHE A 74 0.04 -16.13 -13.05
C PHE A 74 1.50 -16.45 -13.32
N ARG A 75 2.36 -15.44 -13.53
CA ARG A 75 3.79 -15.65 -13.69
C ARG A 75 4.40 -16.36 -12.48
N ILE A 76 3.99 -15.99 -11.25
CA ILE A 76 4.44 -16.64 -10.01
C ILE A 76 3.90 -18.07 -9.93
N LEU A 77 2.62 -18.27 -10.27
CA LEU A 77 1.98 -19.59 -10.21
C LEU A 77 2.53 -20.57 -11.25
N ASP A 78 2.97 -20.06 -12.40
CA ASP A 78 3.52 -20.89 -13.50
C ASP A 78 5.03 -21.11 -13.41
N ASP A 79 5.75 -20.41 -12.52
CA ASP A 79 7.19 -20.59 -12.37
C ASP A 79 7.51 -22.00 -11.84
N PRO A 80 8.20 -22.85 -12.65
CA PRO A 80 8.54 -24.21 -12.24
C PRO A 80 9.38 -24.26 -10.97
N LYS A 81 10.24 -23.26 -10.74
CA LYS A 81 11.10 -23.18 -9.57
C LYS A 81 10.31 -22.92 -8.27
N LEU A 82 9.14 -22.27 -8.39
CA LEU A 82 8.26 -22.00 -7.26
C LEU A 82 7.20 -23.10 -7.05
N LYS A 83 7.14 -24.10 -7.94
CA LYS A 83 6.24 -25.28 -7.81
C LYS A 83 6.85 -26.39 -6.95
N GLU A 84 8.13 -26.31 -6.62
CA GLU A 84 8.79 -27.27 -5.76
C GLU A 84 8.20 -27.27 -4.34
N PRO A 85 8.09 -28.44 -3.66
CA PRO A 85 7.42 -28.55 -2.36
C PRO A 85 8.00 -27.64 -1.26
N ASP A 86 9.32 -27.43 -1.26
CA ASP A 86 10.02 -26.54 -0.32
C ASP A 86 9.83 -25.03 -0.63
N LYS A 87 9.26 -24.71 -1.78
CA LYS A 87 8.98 -23.34 -2.22
C LYS A 87 7.56 -22.86 -1.94
N LEU A 88 6.72 -23.68 -1.33
CA LEU A 88 5.33 -23.31 -1.04
C LEU A 88 5.23 -21.99 -0.27
N MET A 89 5.97 -21.84 0.84
CA MET A 89 5.93 -20.61 1.65
C MET A 89 6.55 -19.40 0.94
N PRO A 90 7.70 -19.49 0.26
CA PRO A 90 8.20 -18.42 -0.59
C PRO A 90 7.20 -17.99 -1.67
N ARG A 91 6.54 -18.94 -2.36
CA ARG A 91 5.53 -18.65 -3.38
C ARG A 91 4.34 -17.89 -2.80
N ARG A 92 3.80 -18.32 -1.65
CA ARG A 92 2.72 -17.61 -0.93
C ARG A 92 3.08 -16.18 -0.61
N ARG A 93 4.27 -15.94 -0.08
CA ARG A 93 4.74 -14.58 0.25
C ARG A 93 4.80 -13.67 -0.98
N LEU A 94 5.26 -14.17 -2.12
CA LEU A 94 5.29 -13.42 -3.37
C LEU A 94 3.87 -13.07 -3.83
N LEU A 95 2.95 -14.03 -3.79
CA LEU A 95 1.53 -13.79 -4.12
C LEU A 95 0.90 -12.77 -3.17
N GLU A 96 1.12 -12.90 -1.87
CA GLU A 96 0.63 -11.96 -0.85
C GLU A 96 1.16 -10.55 -1.08
N GLN A 97 2.43 -10.40 -1.46
CA GLN A 97 3.03 -9.12 -1.79
C GLN A 97 2.36 -8.51 -3.02
N VAL A 98 2.32 -9.22 -4.15
CA VAL A 98 1.74 -8.72 -5.42
C VAL A 98 0.28 -8.34 -5.25
N ILE A 99 -0.51 -9.20 -4.59
CA ILE A 99 -1.92 -8.93 -4.32
C ILE A 99 -2.04 -7.76 -3.33
N GLY A 100 -1.26 -7.78 -2.25
CA GLY A 100 -1.29 -6.78 -1.19
C GLY A 100 -1.01 -5.35 -1.66
N GLU A 101 -0.20 -5.17 -2.68
CA GLU A 101 0.10 -3.87 -3.28
C GLU A 101 -1.08 -3.27 -4.07
N ARG A 102 -2.04 -4.10 -4.45
CA ARG A 102 -3.17 -3.72 -5.31
C ARG A 102 -4.53 -3.79 -4.62
N PHE A 103 -4.57 -4.23 -3.35
CA PHE A 103 -5.78 -4.27 -2.55
C PHE A 103 -5.78 -3.19 -1.47
N ASP A 104 -6.92 -2.51 -1.32
CA ASP A 104 -7.18 -1.59 -0.23
C ASP A 104 -7.87 -2.32 0.92
N TYR A 105 -7.06 -3.01 1.73
CA TYR A 105 -7.59 -3.77 2.87
C TYR A 105 -8.27 -2.87 3.93
N ALA A 106 -7.89 -1.60 4.04
CA ALA A 106 -8.56 -0.66 4.93
C ALA A 106 -9.98 -0.34 4.45
N GLU A 107 -10.16 -0.10 3.15
CA GLU A 107 -11.49 0.12 2.57
C GLU A 107 -12.33 -1.17 2.58
N MET A 108 -11.72 -2.34 2.32
CA MET A 108 -12.38 -3.64 2.46
C MET A 108 -12.91 -3.84 3.88
N SER A 109 -12.07 -3.63 4.89
CA SER A 109 -12.39 -3.77 6.31
C SER A 109 -13.50 -2.83 6.74
N LYS A 110 -13.39 -1.55 6.37
CA LYS A 110 -14.42 -0.53 6.63
C LYS A 110 -15.77 -0.95 6.06
N ARG A 111 -15.79 -1.46 4.84
CA ARG A 111 -17.03 -1.92 4.18
C ARG A 111 -17.56 -3.23 4.77
N ALA A 112 -16.68 -4.14 5.17
CA ALA A 112 -17.05 -5.41 5.80
C ALA A 112 -17.60 -5.21 7.21
N LEU A 113 -17.10 -4.25 8.00
CA LEU A 113 -17.64 -3.92 9.31
C LEU A 113 -18.86 -2.99 9.23
N ALA A 114 -18.99 -2.21 8.15
CA ALA A 114 -20.09 -1.25 7.93
C ALA A 114 -20.31 -0.31 9.14
N ALA A 115 -21.51 -0.34 9.77
CA ALA A 115 -21.83 0.48 10.95
C ALA A 115 -20.92 0.20 12.15
N ASN A 116 -20.42 -1.03 12.27
CA ASN A 116 -19.54 -1.44 13.37
C ASN A 116 -18.11 -0.85 13.25
N TRP A 117 -17.76 -0.23 12.11
CA TRP A 117 -16.47 0.45 11.92
C TRP A 117 -16.39 1.79 12.66
N THR A 118 -17.48 2.55 12.70
CA THR A 118 -17.50 3.92 13.21
C THR A 118 -17.09 4.03 14.69
N PRO A 119 -17.57 3.17 15.61
CA PRO A 119 -17.24 3.28 17.03
C PRO A 119 -15.82 2.82 17.37
N LEU A 120 -15.07 2.18 16.44
CA LEU A 120 -13.74 1.64 16.72
C LEU A 120 -12.69 2.75 16.84
N THR A 121 -11.71 2.55 17.74
CA THR A 121 -10.52 3.40 17.81
C THR A 121 -9.62 3.19 16.56
N ASN A 122 -8.64 4.05 16.38
CA ASN A 122 -7.69 3.90 15.27
C ASN A 122 -6.85 2.63 15.40
N GLU A 123 -6.50 2.27 16.63
CA GLU A 123 -5.73 1.05 16.96
C GLU A 123 -6.56 -0.20 16.63
N GLN A 124 -7.82 -0.22 17.04
CA GLN A 124 -8.75 -1.32 16.72
C GLN A 124 -8.97 -1.46 15.21
N ARG A 125 -9.09 -0.35 14.50
CA ARG A 125 -9.20 -0.36 13.03
C ARG A 125 -7.95 -0.92 12.37
N ALA A 126 -6.77 -0.47 12.80
CA ALA A 126 -5.50 -0.95 12.27
C ALA A 126 -5.32 -2.45 12.55
N GLU A 127 -5.59 -2.89 13.76
CA GLU A 127 -5.56 -4.30 14.15
C GLU A 127 -6.52 -5.14 13.29
N PHE A 128 -7.76 -4.69 13.14
CA PHE A 128 -8.74 -5.41 12.34
C PHE A 128 -8.32 -5.55 10.88
N VAL A 129 -7.74 -4.50 10.28
CA VAL A 129 -7.24 -4.54 8.89
C VAL A 129 -6.19 -5.63 8.73
N GLU A 130 -5.21 -5.71 9.63
CA GLU A 130 -4.16 -6.73 9.55
C GLU A 130 -4.71 -8.15 9.78
N LEU A 131 -5.62 -8.33 10.72
CA LEU A 131 -6.25 -9.62 11.00
C LEU A 131 -7.11 -10.09 9.82
N PHE A 132 -7.90 -9.18 9.24
CA PHE A 132 -8.76 -9.52 8.10
C PHE A 132 -7.93 -9.83 6.84
N LYS A 133 -6.87 -9.05 6.58
CA LYS A 133 -5.91 -9.33 5.52
C LYS A 133 -5.30 -10.72 5.67
N ALA A 134 -4.76 -11.04 6.85
CA ALA A 134 -4.15 -12.35 7.12
C ALA A 134 -5.17 -13.49 6.99
N PHE A 135 -6.39 -13.28 7.48
CA PHE A 135 -7.48 -14.23 7.35
C PHE A 135 -7.84 -14.50 5.87
N LEU A 136 -7.97 -13.45 5.06
CA LEU A 136 -8.27 -13.60 3.63
C LEU A 136 -7.12 -14.29 2.89
N SER A 137 -5.88 -13.93 3.17
CA SER A 137 -4.70 -14.55 2.58
C SER A 137 -4.72 -16.07 2.81
N ASP A 138 -4.88 -16.48 4.04
CA ASP A 138 -4.93 -17.90 4.40
C ASP A 138 -6.12 -18.62 3.78
N ARG A 139 -7.28 -18.00 3.83
CA ARG A 139 -8.54 -18.55 3.35
C ARG A 139 -8.55 -18.84 1.85
N TYR A 140 -7.94 -17.94 1.07
CA TYR A 140 -7.93 -18.04 -0.39
C TYR A 140 -6.62 -18.60 -0.97
N ALA A 141 -5.59 -18.83 -0.14
CA ALA A 141 -4.31 -19.37 -0.59
C ALA A 141 -4.47 -20.65 -1.43
N GLY A 142 -5.21 -21.63 -0.92
CA GLY A 142 -5.43 -22.90 -1.62
C GLY A 142 -6.21 -22.75 -2.94
N LYS A 143 -7.15 -21.78 -3.02
CA LYS A 143 -7.90 -21.50 -4.26
C LYS A 143 -6.98 -20.87 -5.31
N ILE A 144 -6.08 -19.97 -4.90
CA ILE A 144 -5.09 -19.33 -5.78
C ILE A 144 -4.04 -20.36 -6.21
N GLU A 145 -3.57 -21.20 -5.30
CA GLU A 145 -2.58 -22.24 -5.58
C GLU A 145 -3.12 -23.37 -6.48
N GLY A 146 -4.45 -23.55 -6.47
CA GLY A 146 -5.16 -24.49 -7.34
C GLY A 146 -5.27 -24.06 -8.80
N TYR A 147 -4.70 -22.91 -9.17
CA TYR A 147 -4.60 -22.45 -10.56
C TYR A 147 -3.97 -23.52 -11.46
N ALA A 148 -4.63 -23.81 -12.57
CA ALA A 148 -4.26 -24.85 -13.51
C ALA A 148 -4.11 -24.35 -14.96
N GLY A 149 -3.69 -23.10 -15.14
CA GLY A 149 -3.49 -22.50 -16.45
C GLY A 149 -4.74 -21.80 -17.01
N GLU A 150 -5.61 -21.30 -16.13
CA GLU A 150 -6.76 -20.49 -16.52
C GLU A 150 -6.28 -19.17 -17.18
N ARG A 151 -7.07 -18.68 -18.12
CA ARG A 151 -6.86 -17.38 -18.75
C ARG A 151 -7.93 -16.40 -18.29
N THR A 152 -7.60 -15.12 -18.24
CA THR A 152 -8.56 -14.07 -17.94
C THR A 152 -9.01 -13.36 -19.21
N GLU A 153 -10.32 -13.32 -19.43
CA GLU A 153 -10.96 -12.47 -20.44
C GLU A 153 -11.44 -11.19 -19.76
N TYR A 154 -11.13 -10.03 -20.36
CA TYR A 154 -11.54 -8.71 -19.87
C TYR A 154 -12.75 -8.26 -20.68
N LEU A 155 -13.90 -8.14 -20.02
CA LEU A 155 -15.18 -7.96 -20.68
C LEU A 155 -15.59 -6.49 -20.78
N SER A 156 -15.49 -5.75 -19.69
CA SER A 156 -15.85 -4.34 -19.64
C SER A 156 -15.24 -3.60 -18.47
N GLU A 157 -15.16 -2.28 -18.59
CA GLU A 157 -14.78 -1.35 -17.53
C GLU A 157 -15.86 -0.28 -17.42
N ARG A 158 -16.26 0.02 -16.19
CA ARG A 158 -17.17 1.12 -15.87
C ARG A 158 -16.54 2.02 -14.84
N LEU A 159 -16.48 3.31 -15.13
CA LEU A 159 -16.00 4.35 -14.22
C LEU A 159 -17.18 5.11 -13.62
N GLU A 160 -17.11 5.41 -12.32
CA GLU A 160 -18.11 6.21 -11.61
C GLU A 160 -17.42 7.05 -10.53
N GLY A 161 -17.07 8.28 -10.89
CA GLY A 161 -16.27 9.16 -10.02
C GLY A 161 -14.95 8.51 -9.62
N PRO A 162 -14.65 8.39 -8.30
CA PRO A 162 -13.43 7.75 -7.83
C PRO A 162 -13.51 6.21 -7.83
N TYR A 163 -14.59 5.62 -8.32
CA TYR A 163 -14.81 4.18 -8.34
C TYR A 163 -14.77 3.61 -9.74
N ALA A 164 -14.42 2.34 -9.85
CA ALA A 164 -14.51 1.57 -11.08
C ALA A 164 -14.98 0.14 -10.80
N GLU A 165 -15.58 -0.48 -11.83
CA GLU A 165 -15.85 -1.90 -11.88
C GLU A 165 -15.20 -2.46 -13.15
N VAL A 166 -14.31 -3.43 -12.98
CA VAL A 166 -13.69 -4.18 -14.09
C VAL A 166 -14.28 -5.57 -14.10
N ARG A 167 -15.02 -5.89 -15.16
CA ARG A 167 -15.62 -7.21 -15.35
C ARG A 167 -14.70 -8.12 -16.12
N THR A 168 -14.47 -9.29 -15.55
CA THR A 168 -13.64 -10.31 -16.18
C THR A 168 -14.31 -11.67 -16.10
N ARG A 169 -13.72 -12.62 -16.78
CA ARG A 169 -14.05 -14.03 -16.72
C ARG A 169 -12.76 -14.83 -16.65
N LEU A 170 -12.68 -15.69 -15.66
CA LEU A 170 -11.62 -16.68 -15.57
C LEU A 170 -12.07 -17.93 -16.32
N VAL A 171 -11.30 -18.32 -17.35
CA VAL A 171 -11.67 -19.39 -18.28
C VAL A 171 -10.68 -20.51 -18.22
N SER A 172 -11.15 -21.72 -17.98
CA SER A 172 -10.39 -22.96 -18.09
C SER A 172 -11.02 -23.88 -19.16
N ALA A 173 -10.42 -25.05 -19.37
CA ALA A 173 -10.98 -26.05 -20.25
C ALA A 173 -12.33 -26.63 -19.77
N LYS A 174 -12.63 -26.45 -18.47
CA LYS A 174 -13.79 -27.09 -17.83
C LYS A 174 -14.81 -26.11 -17.26
N THR A 175 -14.38 -24.89 -16.93
CA THR A 175 -15.23 -23.92 -16.22
C THR A 175 -14.96 -22.50 -16.69
N GLU A 176 -15.99 -21.69 -16.59
CA GLU A 176 -15.93 -20.23 -16.74
C GLU A 176 -16.46 -19.61 -15.46
N ILE A 177 -15.67 -18.79 -14.80
CA ILE A 177 -16.03 -18.12 -13.56
C ILE A 177 -16.02 -16.62 -13.79
N PRO A 178 -17.18 -15.95 -13.75
CA PRO A 178 -17.23 -14.48 -13.72
C PRO A 178 -16.49 -13.98 -12.50
N MET A 179 -15.57 -13.02 -12.70
CA MET A 179 -14.80 -12.44 -11.63
C MET A 179 -14.66 -10.93 -11.85
N ASP A 180 -15.40 -10.15 -11.07
CA ASP A 180 -15.42 -8.70 -11.19
C ASP A 180 -14.64 -8.06 -10.05
N TYR A 181 -13.97 -6.95 -10.36
CA TYR A 181 -13.15 -6.19 -9.42
C TYR A 181 -13.78 -4.83 -9.21
N ARG A 182 -14.13 -4.50 -7.96
CA ARG A 182 -14.51 -3.15 -7.57
C ARG A 182 -13.31 -2.41 -7.06
N MET A 183 -13.05 -1.26 -7.67
CA MET A 183 -11.84 -0.49 -7.45
C MET A 183 -12.12 0.92 -6.99
N ILE A 184 -11.18 1.49 -6.26
CA ILE A 184 -11.18 2.89 -5.82
C ILE A 184 -9.89 3.57 -6.26
N ASN A 185 -10.03 4.80 -6.76
CA ASN A 185 -8.88 5.65 -7.06
C ASN A 185 -8.48 6.45 -5.82
N LYS A 186 -7.23 6.31 -5.41
CA LYS A 186 -6.62 7.10 -4.34
C LYS A 186 -5.36 7.76 -4.87
N ALA A 187 -5.35 9.09 -4.93
CA ALA A 187 -4.20 9.87 -5.42
C ALA A 187 -3.69 9.42 -6.82
N GLY A 188 -4.61 9.13 -7.74
CA GLY A 188 -4.27 8.72 -9.10
C GLY A 188 -3.95 7.23 -9.28
N ARG A 189 -4.00 6.44 -8.23
CA ARG A 189 -3.74 4.98 -8.26
C ARG A 189 -5.00 4.19 -7.95
N TRP A 190 -5.20 3.11 -8.70
CA TRP A 190 -6.35 2.22 -8.51
C TRP A 190 -6.01 1.05 -7.58
N TYR A 191 -6.94 0.77 -6.65
CA TYR A 191 -6.87 -0.34 -5.70
C TYR A 191 -8.19 -1.09 -5.69
N ALA A 192 -8.14 -2.42 -5.68
CA ALA A 192 -9.32 -3.23 -5.50
C ALA A 192 -9.76 -3.22 -4.02
N TYR A 193 -11.05 -3.01 -3.77
CA TYR A 193 -11.63 -3.10 -2.43
C TYR A 193 -12.71 -4.19 -2.31
N ASP A 194 -13.09 -4.84 -3.42
CA ASP A 194 -14.01 -5.97 -3.43
C ASP A 194 -13.76 -6.84 -4.66
N ILE A 195 -13.95 -8.13 -4.52
CA ILE A 195 -14.03 -9.08 -5.62
C ILE A 195 -15.43 -9.70 -5.60
N ILE A 196 -16.03 -9.84 -6.77
CA ILE A 196 -17.28 -10.53 -6.98
C ILE A 196 -16.97 -11.77 -7.81
N ALA A 197 -16.94 -12.92 -7.16
CA ALA A 197 -16.72 -14.20 -7.82
C ALA A 197 -18.05 -14.93 -7.96
N ASP A 198 -18.39 -15.34 -9.17
CA ASP A 198 -19.67 -16.00 -9.48
C ASP A 198 -20.91 -15.27 -8.89
N GLY A 199 -20.91 -13.93 -8.98
CA GLY A 199 -21.96 -13.07 -8.45
C GLY A 199 -21.93 -12.83 -6.93
N VAL A 200 -21.02 -13.44 -6.20
CA VAL A 200 -20.87 -13.28 -4.74
C VAL A 200 -19.79 -12.26 -4.41
N SER A 201 -20.18 -11.13 -3.83
CA SER A 201 -19.26 -10.11 -3.32
C SER A 201 -18.58 -10.59 -2.04
N LEU A 202 -17.26 -10.60 -2.03
CA LEU A 202 -16.42 -10.97 -0.89
C LEU A 202 -16.73 -10.08 0.33
N VAL A 203 -16.71 -8.78 0.13
CA VAL A 203 -16.99 -7.80 1.19
C VAL A 203 -18.41 -7.94 1.73
N LYS A 204 -19.42 -8.11 0.87
CA LYS A 204 -20.82 -8.26 1.29
C LYS A 204 -21.02 -9.57 2.06
N ASN A 205 -20.35 -10.64 1.65
CA ASN A 205 -20.40 -11.93 2.32
C ASN A 205 -19.85 -11.81 3.75
N TYR A 206 -18.64 -11.28 3.90
CA TYR A 206 -18.06 -11.08 5.25
C TYR A 206 -18.82 -10.05 6.09
N ARG A 207 -19.41 -9.02 5.49
CA ARG A 207 -20.27 -8.09 6.22
C ARG A 207 -21.40 -8.83 6.94
N SER A 208 -22.09 -9.74 6.26
CA SER A 208 -23.18 -10.50 6.85
C SER A 208 -22.71 -11.40 7.98
N GLN A 209 -21.55 -12.04 7.83
CA GLN A 209 -20.98 -12.91 8.83
C GLN A 209 -20.49 -12.13 10.07
N PHE A 210 -19.78 -11.02 9.86
CA PHE A 210 -19.27 -10.19 10.94
C PHE A 210 -20.39 -9.51 11.74
N ASP A 211 -21.40 -8.98 11.05
CA ASP A 211 -22.58 -8.41 11.72
C ASP A 211 -23.30 -9.45 12.57
N LYS A 212 -23.45 -10.68 12.07
CA LYS A 212 -24.03 -11.78 12.84
C LYS A 212 -23.21 -12.11 14.09
N ILE A 213 -21.90 -12.20 13.98
CA ILE A 213 -21.01 -12.49 15.13
C ILE A 213 -21.09 -11.35 16.15
N ILE A 214 -20.97 -10.09 15.70
CA ILE A 214 -20.95 -8.92 16.60
C ILE A 214 -22.30 -8.79 17.33
N ARG A 215 -23.41 -9.07 16.67
CA ARG A 215 -24.74 -9.01 17.30
C ARG A 215 -25.00 -10.15 18.27
N ALA A 216 -24.49 -11.34 17.97
CA ALA A 216 -24.68 -12.51 18.85
C ALA A 216 -23.77 -12.48 20.06
N ASP A 217 -22.57 -11.97 19.88
CA ASP A 217 -21.51 -12.00 20.88
C ASP A 217 -20.93 -10.59 21.09
N SER A 218 -19.84 -10.24 20.38
CA SER A 218 -19.18 -8.92 20.47
C SER A 218 -18.18 -8.70 19.31
N TYR A 219 -17.65 -7.46 19.22
CA TYR A 219 -16.52 -7.16 18.35
C TYR A 219 -15.26 -7.94 18.77
N ASP A 220 -15.00 -8.06 20.08
CA ASP A 220 -13.82 -8.77 20.59
C ASP A 220 -13.86 -10.26 20.27
N GLU A 221 -15.04 -10.86 20.27
CA GLU A 221 -15.24 -12.24 19.82
C GLU A 221 -14.93 -12.38 18.32
N LEU A 222 -15.38 -11.42 17.49
CA LEU A 222 -15.02 -11.41 16.07
C LEU A 222 -13.51 -11.34 15.88
N VAL A 223 -12.82 -10.45 16.61
CA VAL A 223 -11.35 -10.34 16.57
C VAL A 223 -10.69 -11.65 16.99
N THR A 224 -11.19 -12.30 18.04
CA THR A 224 -10.71 -13.61 18.50
C THR A 224 -10.88 -14.67 17.43
N ARG A 225 -12.03 -14.73 16.77
CA ARG A 225 -12.28 -15.67 15.66
C ARG A 225 -11.40 -15.41 14.45
N LEU A 226 -11.12 -14.15 14.11
CA LEU A 226 -10.18 -13.81 13.03
C LEU A 226 -8.75 -14.27 13.37
N ARG A 227 -8.28 -14.03 14.60
CA ARG A 227 -6.97 -14.50 15.07
C ARG A 227 -6.85 -16.02 14.98
N ASN A 228 -7.89 -16.73 15.39
CA ASN A 228 -7.94 -18.19 15.40
C ASN A 228 -8.36 -18.78 14.04
N ARG A 229 -8.67 -17.92 13.04
CA ARG A 229 -9.13 -18.32 11.70
C ARG A 229 -10.38 -19.20 11.71
N THR A 230 -11.26 -18.99 12.70
CA THR A 230 -12.48 -19.79 12.93
C THR A 230 -13.76 -19.10 12.46
N VAL A 231 -13.69 -18.07 11.64
CA VAL A 231 -14.87 -17.49 10.99
C VAL A 231 -15.43 -18.52 10.02
N ALA A 232 -16.67 -18.94 10.25
CA ALA A 232 -17.30 -20.04 9.53
C ALA A 232 -17.44 -19.74 8.02
N GLU A 233 -17.38 -20.80 7.21
CA GLU A 233 -17.80 -20.72 5.81
C GLU A 233 -19.31 -20.62 5.70
N ASP A 234 -19.81 -19.66 4.94
CA ASP A 234 -21.15 -19.80 4.40
C ASP A 234 -21.14 -20.93 3.36
N LYS A 235 -22.09 -21.86 3.49
CA LYS A 235 -22.20 -23.04 2.60
C LYS A 235 -22.34 -22.70 1.10
N LYS A 236 -22.45 -21.41 0.75
CA LYS A 236 -22.49 -20.91 -0.63
C LYS A 236 -21.11 -20.80 -1.31
N ASP A 237 -20.02 -20.70 -0.54
CA ASP A 237 -18.67 -20.55 -1.09
C ASP A 237 -17.99 -21.91 -1.40
N ALA A 238 -18.70 -23.02 -1.14
CA ALA A 238 -18.20 -24.38 -1.26
C ALA A 238 -18.66 -25.11 -2.56
N ARG A 239 -19.20 -24.37 -3.55
CA ARG A 239 -19.62 -24.95 -4.83
C ARG A 239 -18.76 -24.52 -5.98
#